data_e77038b6e904ee938265c3e0999c3f58
#
_entry.id   e77038b6e904ee938265c3e0999c3f58
#
_cell.length_a   1.000
_cell.length_b   1.000
_cell.length_c   1.000
_cell.angle_alpha   90.00
_cell.angle_beta   90.00
_cell.angle_gamma   90.00
#
_symmetry.space_group_name_H-M   'P 1'
#
loop_
_entity.id
_entity.type
_entity.pdbx_description
1 polymer ?
#
loop_
_entity_poly.entity_id
_entity_poly.type
_entity_poly.pdbx_seq_one_letter_code
_entity_poly.pdbx_strand_id
1 'polypeptide(L)'
;MRYICDMKRLLRITLIATLLLAIATPVEAQSRKQRVRGASAARWEVDSRGDSVLHITLLPVNIFHRARDLKNYQKMVRAVKKVYPLALEASRRMASVDVELSELKRRDRKKYTEEMEKALKEEITPMLWKMTRYEGKILLKLIDRETHFSAYQIIKDYRSGFTAGFYQMLARMFGNNLKLQYDPEGEDEMLEHIVLNYKAGLL
;
A
#
# COMPACT_ATOMS: atom_id res chain seq x y z
N MET A 1 -55.34 31.06 37.42
CA MET A 1 -53.90 31.48 37.39
C MET A 1 -52.89 30.50 37.96
N ARG A 2 -53.28 29.49 38.71
CA ARG A 2 -52.37 28.47 39.31
C ARG A 2 -51.83 27.44 38.30
N TYR A 3 -52.61 27.03 37.33
CA TYR A 3 -52.21 25.99 36.34
C TYR A 3 -51.06 26.40 35.40
N ILE A 4 -50.88 27.68 35.09
CA ILE A 4 -49.82 28.19 34.21
C ILE A 4 -48.46 28.19 34.94
N CYS A 5 -48.47 28.37 36.26
CA CYS A 5 -47.25 28.37 37.07
C CYS A 5 -46.66 26.95 37.23
N ASP A 6 -47.56 25.97 37.42
CA ASP A 6 -47.17 24.56 37.56
C ASP A 6 -46.66 23.97 36.24
N MET A 7 -47.24 24.36 35.11
CA MET A 7 -46.83 23.94 33.80
C MET A 7 -45.38 24.43 33.44
N LYS A 8 -45.07 25.68 33.85
CA LYS A 8 -43.71 26.23 33.68
C LYS A 8 -42.67 25.54 34.58
N ARG A 9 -43.08 25.11 35.77
CA ARG A 9 -42.21 24.34 36.69
C ARG A 9 -41.97 22.93 36.17
N LEU A 10 -42.98 22.24 35.67
CA LEU A 10 -42.86 20.92 35.05
C LEU A 10 -41.96 20.99 33.82
N LEU A 11 -42.12 21.98 32.95
CA LEU A 11 -41.28 22.18 31.75
C LEU A 11 -39.80 22.42 32.11
N ARG A 12 -39.53 23.15 33.20
CA ARG A 12 -38.14 23.37 33.64
C ARG A 12 -37.53 22.10 34.24
N ILE A 13 -38.31 21.31 34.98
CA ILE A 13 -37.84 20.06 35.57
C ILE A 13 -37.55 19.02 34.48
N THR A 14 -38.39 18.91 33.47
CA THR A 14 -38.13 18.00 32.32
C THR A 14 -36.92 18.46 31.51
N LEU A 15 -36.71 19.75 31.33
CA LEU A 15 -35.56 20.30 30.63
C LEU A 15 -34.24 20.08 31.36
N ILE A 16 -34.27 20.19 32.72
CA ILE A 16 -33.12 19.88 33.58
C ILE A 16 -32.83 18.38 33.59
N ALA A 17 -33.86 17.55 33.63
CA ALA A 17 -33.73 16.08 33.62
C ALA A 17 -33.14 15.59 32.29
N THR A 18 -33.57 16.15 31.14
CA THR A 18 -32.99 15.83 29.83
C THR A 18 -31.55 16.31 29.69
N LEU A 19 -31.21 17.47 30.26
CA LEU A 19 -29.83 17.98 30.25
C LEU A 19 -28.92 17.13 31.12
N LEU A 20 -29.37 16.63 32.27
CA LEU A 20 -28.61 15.71 33.14
C LEU A 20 -28.45 14.33 32.50
N LEU A 21 -29.42 13.85 31.73
CA LEU A 21 -29.33 12.58 31.01
C LEU A 21 -28.33 12.64 29.87
N ALA A 22 -28.16 13.81 29.24
CA ALA A 22 -27.18 14.03 28.15
C ALA A 22 -25.72 14.00 28.66
N ILE A 23 -25.49 14.26 29.97
CA ILE A 23 -24.14 14.23 30.56
C ILE A 23 -23.75 12.79 30.98
N ALA A 24 -24.72 11.87 31.09
CA ALA A 24 -24.50 10.49 31.48
C ALA A 24 -24.16 9.53 30.31
N THR A 25 -23.81 10.05 29.14
CA THR A 25 -23.23 9.19 28.09
C THR A 25 -21.87 8.72 28.61
N PRO A 26 -21.63 7.39 28.70
CA PRO A 26 -20.30 6.90 29.04
C PRO A 26 -19.34 7.43 27.93
N VAL A 27 -18.40 8.26 28.35
CA VAL A 27 -17.22 8.55 27.51
C VAL A 27 -16.53 7.21 27.32
N GLU A 28 -16.82 6.53 26.23
CA GLU A 28 -15.97 5.44 25.79
C GLU A 28 -14.58 6.03 25.71
N ALA A 29 -13.77 5.71 26.70
CA ALA A 29 -12.35 5.97 26.68
C ALA A 29 -11.83 5.25 25.43
N GLN A 30 -11.71 5.99 24.32
CA GLN A 30 -10.96 5.53 23.17
C GLN A 30 -9.57 5.21 23.72
N SER A 31 -9.35 3.95 24.03
CA SER A 31 -8.04 3.40 24.29
C SER A 31 -7.18 3.81 23.09
N ARG A 32 -6.47 4.93 23.23
CA ARG A 32 -5.41 5.32 22.31
C ARG A 32 -4.47 4.13 22.33
N LYS A 33 -4.61 3.24 21.31
CA LYS A 33 -3.61 2.22 21.04
C LYS A 33 -2.30 2.98 20.91
N GLN A 34 -1.52 3.02 21.99
CA GLN A 34 -0.16 3.54 21.95
C GLN A 34 0.59 2.67 20.96
N ARG A 35 0.71 3.17 19.73
CA ARG A 35 1.63 2.56 18.75
C ARG A 35 3.01 2.70 19.35
N VAL A 36 3.54 1.59 19.84
CA VAL A 36 4.95 1.51 20.23
C VAL A 36 5.74 1.82 18.97
N ARG A 37 6.43 2.97 18.97
CA ARG A 37 7.30 3.36 17.84
C ARG A 37 8.34 2.27 17.65
N GLY A 38 8.40 1.69 16.44
CA GLY A 38 9.35 0.63 16.09
C GLY A 38 8.80 -0.80 16.19
N ALA A 39 7.56 -1.00 16.69
CA ALA A 39 6.93 -2.33 16.65
C ALA A 39 6.07 -2.48 15.39
N SER A 40 6.29 -3.53 14.60
CA SER A 40 5.45 -3.86 13.44
C SER A 40 4.13 -4.50 13.84
N ALA A 41 4.13 -5.27 14.92
CA ALA A 41 2.96 -5.87 15.53
C ALA A 41 3.20 -6.12 17.03
N ALA A 42 2.14 -5.93 17.82
CA ALA A 42 2.10 -6.34 19.22
C ALA A 42 0.84 -7.19 19.41
N ARG A 43 0.98 -8.41 19.90
CA ARG A 43 -0.09 -9.37 20.11
C ARG A 43 0.05 -10.02 21.48
N TRP A 44 -1.06 -10.11 22.20
CA TRP A 44 -1.14 -10.92 23.41
C TRP A 44 -1.36 -12.39 23.02
N GLU A 45 -0.58 -13.27 23.57
CA GLU A 45 -0.68 -14.72 23.39
C GLU A 45 -0.65 -15.39 24.75
N VAL A 46 -1.41 -16.46 24.88
CA VAL A 46 -1.40 -17.25 26.12
C VAL A 46 -0.36 -18.34 25.99
N ASP A 47 0.62 -18.35 26.87
CA ASP A 47 1.66 -19.37 26.91
C ASP A 47 1.09 -20.73 27.36
N SER A 48 1.85 -21.81 27.14
CA SER A 48 1.50 -23.17 27.53
C SER A 48 1.23 -23.35 29.04
N ARG A 49 1.64 -22.37 29.85
CA ARG A 49 1.38 -22.28 31.31
C ARG A 49 0.11 -21.51 31.66
N GLY A 50 -0.58 -20.95 30.68
CA GLY A 50 -1.77 -20.12 30.92
C GLY A 50 -1.48 -18.64 31.18
N ASP A 51 -0.22 -18.21 31.10
CA ASP A 51 0.17 -16.82 31.30
C ASP A 51 -0.01 -15.99 30.04
N SER A 52 -0.47 -14.73 30.21
CA SER A 52 -0.61 -13.78 29.11
C SER A 52 0.74 -13.13 28.79
N VAL A 53 1.31 -13.44 27.65
CA VAL A 53 2.60 -12.89 27.17
C VAL A 53 2.36 -11.91 26.03
N LEU A 54 3.02 -10.76 26.09
CA LEU A 54 2.99 -9.78 25.00
C LEU A 54 4.10 -10.07 23.99
N HIS A 55 3.72 -10.57 22.82
CA HIS A 55 4.62 -10.71 21.68
C HIS A 55 4.78 -9.38 20.94
N ILE A 56 6.01 -8.87 20.88
CA ILE A 56 6.35 -7.68 20.12
C ILE A 56 7.32 -8.06 19.01
N THR A 57 6.88 -7.93 17.77
CA THR A 57 7.75 -8.09 16.60
C THR A 57 8.37 -6.75 16.27
N LEU A 58 9.69 -6.64 16.40
CA LEU A 58 10.44 -5.44 16.03
C LEU A 58 10.91 -5.57 14.57
N LEU A 59 10.74 -4.51 13.81
CA LEU A 59 11.32 -4.43 12.48
C LEU A 59 12.84 -4.22 12.59
N PRO A 60 13.63 -4.81 11.68
CA PRO A 60 15.06 -4.61 11.66
C PRO A 60 15.42 -3.14 11.47
N VAL A 61 16.39 -2.66 12.23
CA VAL A 61 16.92 -1.29 12.13
C VAL A 61 18.25 -1.34 11.41
N ASN A 62 18.37 -0.60 10.31
CA ASN A 62 19.59 -0.51 9.56
C ASN A 62 20.59 0.43 10.27
N ILE A 63 21.79 -0.09 10.61
CA ILE A 63 22.88 0.68 11.18
C ILE A 63 23.92 0.95 10.08
N PHE A 64 24.24 2.21 9.86
CA PHE A 64 25.17 2.64 8.81
C PHE A 64 26.46 3.14 9.42
N HIS A 65 27.59 2.53 9.06
CA HIS A 65 28.92 2.97 9.47
C HIS A 65 29.49 4.07 8.58
N ARG A 66 29.00 4.18 7.33
CA ARG A 66 29.48 5.16 6.35
C ARG A 66 28.38 6.13 5.94
N ALA A 67 28.70 7.42 5.89
CA ALA A 67 27.75 8.45 5.44
C ALA A 67 27.22 8.21 4.01
N ARG A 68 27.99 7.54 3.15
CA ARG A 68 27.58 7.16 1.80
C ARG A 68 26.42 6.16 1.82
N ASP A 69 26.48 5.17 2.71
CA ASP A 69 25.46 4.12 2.80
C ASP A 69 24.15 4.71 3.33
N LEU A 70 24.23 5.61 4.30
CA LEU A 70 23.07 6.39 4.76
C LEU A 70 22.44 7.22 3.63
N LYS A 71 23.25 7.88 2.78
CA LYS A 71 22.73 8.63 1.62
C LYS A 71 22.03 7.72 0.62
N ASN A 72 22.59 6.54 0.35
CA ASN A 72 22.00 5.55 -0.53
C ASN A 72 20.67 5.03 0.03
N TYR A 73 20.63 4.72 1.31
CA TYR A 73 19.41 4.34 2.01
C TYR A 73 18.33 5.43 1.90
N GLN A 74 18.65 6.67 2.23
CA GLN A 74 17.72 7.80 2.12
C GLN A 74 17.21 8.01 0.69
N LYS A 75 18.07 7.80 -0.32
CA LYS A 75 17.67 7.84 -1.74
C LYS A 75 16.68 6.73 -2.05
N MET A 76 16.92 5.52 -1.54
CA MET A 76 16.02 4.38 -1.73
C MET A 76 14.68 4.59 -1.03
N VAL A 77 14.67 5.09 0.20
CA VAL A 77 13.45 5.46 0.94
C VAL A 77 12.59 6.44 0.12
N ARG A 78 13.20 7.52 -0.41
CA ARG A 78 12.48 8.49 -1.26
C ARG A 78 11.92 7.84 -2.53
N ALA A 79 12.68 6.95 -3.16
CA ALA A 79 12.22 6.22 -4.34
C ALA A 79 11.03 5.32 -3.99
N VAL A 80 11.13 4.51 -2.93
CA VAL A 80 10.05 3.62 -2.47
C VAL A 80 8.78 4.42 -2.17
N LYS A 81 8.87 5.50 -1.38
CA LYS A 81 7.70 6.36 -1.09
C LYS A 81 6.99 6.86 -2.34
N LYS A 82 7.75 7.14 -3.40
CA LYS A 82 7.20 7.63 -4.67
C LYS A 82 6.59 6.53 -5.53
N VAL A 83 7.28 5.37 -5.65
CA VAL A 83 6.90 4.35 -6.64
C VAL A 83 6.13 3.17 -6.07
N TYR A 84 6.16 2.94 -4.76
CA TYR A 84 5.47 1.81 -4.14
C TYR A 84 3.92 1.85 -4.32
N PRO A 85 3.25 3.02 -4.19
CA PRO A 85 1.82 3.10 -4.50
C PRO A 85 1.49 2.68 -5.93
N LEU A 86 2.39 2.99 -6.89
CA LEU A 86 2.22 2.60 -8.30
C LEU A 86 2.42 1.09 -8.50
N ALA A 87 3.35 0.47 -7.77
CA ALA A 87 3.53 -0.98 -7.80
C ALA A 87 2.29 -1.71 -7.24
N LEU A 88 1.70 -1.22 -6.15
CA LEU A 88 0.46 -1.77 -5.61
C LEU A 88 -0.72 -1.61 -6.58
N GLU A 89 -0.84 -0.47 -7.24
CA GLU A 89 -1.88 -0.24 -8.22
C GLU A 89 -1.71 -1.17 -9.45
N ALA A 90 -0.47 -1.35 -9.93
CA ALA A 90 -0.16 -2.29 -11.00
C ALA A 90 -0.56 -3.73 -10.62
N SER A 91 -0.25 -4.16 -9.39
CA SER A 91 -0.63 -5.49 -8.90
C SER A 91 -2.16 -5.67 -8.83
N ARG A 92 -2.90 -4.67 -8.33
CA ARG A 92 -4.36 -4.71 -8.28
C ARG A 92 -4.98 -4.80 -9.66
N ARG A 93 -4.51 -3.97 -10.61
CA ARG A 93 -5.00 -3.98 -11.99
C ARG A 93 -4.71 -5.30 -12.68
N MET A 94 -3.55 -5.88 -12.45
CA MET A 94 -3.20 -7.18 -12.99
C MET A 94 -4.18 -8.27 -12.52
N ALA A 95 -4.48 -8.28 -11.21
CA ALA A 95 -5.45 -9.23 -10.67
C ALA A 95 -6.87 -9.03 -11.26
N SER A 96 -7.31 -7.80 -11.48
CA SER A 96 -8.62 -7.54 -12.11
C SER A 96 -8.64 -7.97 -13.59
N VAL A 97 -7.57 -7.70 -14.33
CA VAL A 97 -7.42 -8.09 -15.74
C VAL A 97 -7.46 -9.61 -15.90
N ASP A 98 -6.81 -10.37 -15.03
CA ASP A 98 -6.83 -11.84 -15.07
C ASP A 98 -8.24 -12.38 -14.89
N VAL A 99 -9.03 -11.82 -13.96
CA VAL A 99 -10.44 -12.19 -13.76
C VAL A 99 -11.25 -11.88 -15.02
N GLU A 100 -11.18 -10.65 -15.54
CA GLU A 100 -11.94 -10.24 -16.71
C GLU A 100 -11.55 -11.06 -17.96
N LEU A 101 -10.25 -11.33 -18.18
CA LEU A 101 -9.81 -12.17 -19.29
C LEU A 101 -10.28 -13.62 -19.17
N SER A 102 -10.46 -14.15 -17.94
CA SER A 102 -10.96 -15.51 -17.73
C SER A 102 -12.42 -15.66 -18.19
N GLU A 103 -13.21 -14.60 -18.04
CA GLU A 103 -14.64 -14.57 -18.40
C GLU A 103 -14.88 -14.30 -19.89
N LEU A 104 -13.92 -13.68 -20.58
CA LEU A 104 -14.04 -13.32 -21.98
C LEU A 104 -13.80 -14.50 -22.92
N LYS A 105 -14.60 -14.56 -24.03
CA LYS A 105 -14.35 -15.50 -25.12
C LYS A 105 -13.04 -15.17 -25.83
N ARG A 106 -12.36 -16.18 -26.33
CA ARG A 106 -11.04 -16.04 -27.00
C ARG A 106 -10.97 -14.92 -28.05
N ARG A 107 -12.08 -14.69 -28.77
CA ARG A 107 -12.16 -13.66 -29.81
C ARG A 107 -12.14 -12.25 -29.23
N ASP A 108 -12.78 -12.07 -28.07
CA ASP A 108 -12.96 -10.74 -27.46
C ASP A 108 -11.75 -10.34 -26.61
N ARG A 109 -10.96 -11.31 -26.15
CA ARG A 109 -9.74 -11.07 -25.36
C ARG A 109 -8.75 -10.15 -26.06
N LYS A 110 -8.56 -10.32 -27.37
CA LYS A 110 -7.62 -9.49 -28.15
C LYS A 110 -8.04 -8.01 -28.13
N LYS A 111 -9.32 -7.74 -28.41
CA LYS A 111 -9.87 -6.38 -28.41
C LYS A 111 -9.75 -5.74 -27.00
N TYR A 112 -10.13 -6.47 -25.98
CA TYR A 112 -10.00 -6.03 -24.59
C TYR A 112 -8.55 -5.68 -24.24
N THR A 113 -7.57 -6.52 -24.62
CA THR A 113 -6.15 -6.28 -24.33
C THR A 113 -5.62 -5.04 -25.07
N GLU A 114 -6.08 -4.80 -26.32
CA GLU A 114 -5.70 -3.62 -27.11
C GLU A 114 -6.28 -2.32 -26.47
N GLU A 115 -7.51 -2.34 -26.02
CA GLU A 115 -8.16 -1.21 -25.32
C GLU A 115 -7.46 -0.92 -24.01
N MET A 116 -7.13 -1.96 -23.23
CA MET A 116 -6.40 -1.86 -22.00
C MET A 116 -4.98 -1.30 -22.21
N GLU A 117 -4.26 -1.76 -23.25
CA GLU A 117 -2.93 -1.21 -23.60
C GLU A 117 -3.00 0.29 -23.85
N LYS A 118 -4.00 0.73 -24.62
CA LYS A 118 -4.19 2.15 -24.95
C LYS A 118 -4.40 2.96 -23.68
N ALA A 119 -5.32 2.54 -22.82
CA ALA A 119 -5.61 3.20 -21.55
C ALA A 119 -4.37 3.24 -20.64
N LEU A 120 -3.67 2.11 -20.51
CA LEU A 120 -2.45 1.99 -19.72
C LEU A 120 -1.36 2.92 -20.24
N LYS A 121 -1.17 2.98 -21.56
CA LYS A 121 -0.17 3.84 -22.21
C LYS A 121 -0.48 5.32 -21.95
N GLU A 122 -1.72 5.74 -22.10
CA GLU A 122 -2.14 7.13 -21.87
C GLU A 122 -1.94 7.55 -20.41
N GLU A 123 -2.24 6.67 -19.46
CA GLU A 123 -2.15 6.96 -18.04
C GLU A 123 -0.71 6.86 -17.50
N ILE A 124 0.00 5.79 -17.82
CA ILE A 124 1.31 5.49 -17.22
C ILE A 124 2.45 6.27 -17.88
N THR A 125 2.39 6.50 -19.19
CA THR A 125 3.49 7.17 -19.91
C THR A 125 3.89 8.51 -19.27
N PRO A 126 2.97 9.44 -18.92
CA PRO A 126 3.35 10.72 -18.31
C PRO A 126 4.02 10.55 -16.94
N MET A 127 3.61 9.54 -16.18
CA MET A 127 4.21 9.24 -14.87
C MET A 127 5.62 8.68 -15.01
N LEU A 128 5.81 7.74 -15.93
CA LEU A 128 7.10 7.13 -16.19
C LEU A 128 8.15 8.13 -16.70
N TRP A 129 7.76 9.09 -17.56
CA TRP A 129 8.67 10.14 -18.04
C TRP A 129 9.16 11.07 -16.93
N LYS A 130 8.43 11.20 -15.82
CA LYS A 130 8.82 11.99 -14.63
C LYS A 130 9.69 11.20 -13.66
N MET A 131 9.98 9.93 -13.93
CA MET A 131 10.82 9.09 -13.07
C MET A 131 12.26 9.10 -13.54
N THR A 132 13.17 9.03 -12.57
CA THR A 132 14.56 8.75 -12.84
C THR A 132 14.74 7.27 -13.21
N ARG A 133 15.82 6.91 -13.87
CA ARG A 133 16.15 5.51 -14.16
C ARG A 133 16.26 4.65 -12.90
N TYR A 134 16.72 5.26 -11.80
CA TYR A 134 16.81 4.58 -10.51
C TYR A 134 15.42 4.28 -9.94
N GLU A 135 14.51 5.25 -9.95
CA GLU A 135 13.12 5.06 -9.51
C GLU A 135 12.41 4.00 -10.35
N GLY A 136 12.63 4.02 -11.67
CA GLY A 136 12.10 3.00 -12.58
C GLY A 136 12.64 1.60 -12.27
N LYS A 137 13.93 1.46 -11.95
CA LYS A 137 14.51 0.17 -11.52
C LYS A 137 13.83 -0.33 -10.23
N ILE A 138 13.65 0.54 -9.24
CA ILE A 138 12.97 0.20 -7.99
C ILE A 138 11.50 -0.18 -8.25
N LEU A 139 10.79 0.56 -9.11
CA LEU A 139 9.41 0.24 -9.50
C LEU A 139 9.29 -1.18 -10.08
N LEU A 140 10.17 -1.56 -11.01
CA LEU A 140 10.15 -2.90 -11.61
C LEU A 140 10.38 -4.00 -10.60
N LYS A 141 11.32 -3.82 -9.66
CA LYS A 141 11.56 -4.75 -8.56
C LYS A 141 10.35 -4.86 -7.63
N LEU A 142 9.69 -3.74 -7.33
CA LEU A 142 8.49 -3.72 -6.49
C LEU A 142 7.26 -4.33 -7.19
N ILE A 143 7.13 -4.21 -8.51
CA ILE A 143 6.11 -4.93 -9.27
C ILE A 143 6.33 -6.43 -9.17
N ASP A 144 7.57 -6.91 -9.38
CA ASP A 144 7.90 -8.33 -9.23
C ASP A 144 7.60 -8.84 -7.81
N ARG A 145 7.95 -8.06 -6.79
CA ARG A 145 7.62 -8.36 -5.38
C ARG A 145 6.12 -8.54 -5.12
N GLU A 146 5.29 -7.66 -5.67
CA GLU A 146 3.85 -7.64 -5.37
C GLU A 146 3.06 -8.60 -6.30
N THR A 147 3.59 -8.94 -7.47
CA THR A 147 2.92 -9.80 -8.45
C THR A 147 3.53 -11.19 -8.56
N HIS A 148 4.76 -11.39 -8.07
CA HIS A 148 5.59 -12.59 -8.28
C HIS A 148 5.91 -12.86 -9.75
N PHE A 149 5.81 -11.84 -10.59
CA PHE A 149 6.15 -11.88 -12.01
C PHE A 149 7.00 -10.68 -12.40
N SER A 150 8.13 -10.91 -13.06
CA SER A 150 8.91 -9.82 -13.60
C SER A 150 8.09 -9.02 -14.63
N ALA A 151 8.37 -7.74 -14.77
CA ALA A 151 7.69 -6.90 -15.76
C ALA A 151 7.79 -7.48 -17.17
N TYR A 152 8.89 -8.16 -17.49
CA TYR A 152 9.06 -8.87 -18.75
C TYR A 152 8.07 -10.02 -18.92
N GLN A 153 7.84 -10.83 -17.89
CA GLN A 153 6.87 -11.93 -17.91
C GLN A 153 5.47 -11.40 -18.10
N ILE A 154 5.07 -10.39 -17.32
CA ILE A 154 3.76 -9.74 -17.44
C ILE A 154 3.52 -9.30 -18.89
N ILE A 155 4.45 -8.56 -19.46
CA ILE A 155 4.34 -8.05 -20.82
C ILE A 155 4.29 -9.21 -21.84
N LYS A 156 5.04 -10.28 -21.61
CA LYS A 156 5.08 -11.46 -22.49
C LYS A 156 3.75 -12.21 -22.46
N ASP A 157 3.13 -12.36 -21.30
CA ASP A 157 1.88 -13.11 -21.13
C ASP A 157 0.69 -12.40 -21.79
N TYR A 158 0.70 -11.05 -21.75
CA TYR A 158 -0.29 -10.20 -22.44
C TYR A 158 0.13 -9.81 -23.88
N ARG A 159 1.13 -10.49 -24.45
CA ARG A 159 1.73 -10.14 -25.75
C ARG A 159 0.73 -10.07 -26.92
N SER A 160 -0.37 -10.81 -26.86
CA SER A 160 -1.36 -10.84 -27.94
C SER A 160 -2.08 -9.49 -28.16
N GLY A 161 -2.03 -8.58 -27.18
CA GLY A 161 -2.67 -7.27 -27.22
C GLY A 161 -1.71 -6.09 -27.26
N PHE A 162 -0.44 -6.26 -26.84
CA PHE A 162 0.51 -5.16 -26.82
C PHE A 162 1.16 -4.90 -28.19
N THR A 163 1.18 -3.63 -28.58
CA THR A 163 1.80 -3.21 -29.84
C THR A 163 3.34 -3.17 -29.75
N ALA A 164 4.01 -3.32 -30.90
CA ALA A 164 5.48 -3.18 -30.98
C ALA A 164 5.95 -1.82 -30.44
N GLY A 165 5.15 -0.75 -30.62
CA GLY A 165 5.45 0.58 -30.12
C GLY A 165 5.47 0.66 -28.59
N PHE A 166 4.58 -0.06 -27.91
CA PHE A 166 4.58 -0.14 -26.45
C PHE A 166 5.85 -0.82 -25.92
N TYR A 167 6.25 -1.94 -26.54
CA TYR A 167 7.52 -2.61 -26.19
C TYR A 167 8.73 -1.71 -26.38
N GLN A 168 8.78 -0.98 -27.52
CA GLN A 168 9.88 -0.04 -27.78
C GLN A 168 9.94 1.08 -26.76
N MET A 169 8.78 1.61 -26.34
CA MET A 169 8.70 2.62 -25.30
C MET A 169 9.28 2.09 -23.97
N LEU A 170 8.83 0.93 -23.53
CA LEU A 170 9.32 0.31 -22.29
C LEU A 170 10.82 -0.01 -22.37
N ALA A 171 11.30 -0.57 -23.50
CA ALA A 171 12.72 -0.84 -23.71
C ALA A 171 13.58 0.44 -23.67
N ARG A 172 13.08 1.54 -24.21
CA ARG A 172 13.76 2.84 -24.17
C ARG A 172 13.87 3.38 -22.74
N MET A 173 12.83 3.21 -21.93
CA MET A 173 12.78 3.72 -20.56
C MET A 173 13.56 2.86 -19.57
N PHE A 174 13.40 1.56 -19.67
CA PHE A 174 13.92 0.59 -18.70
C PHE A 174 15.12 -0.21 -19.21
N GLY A 175 15.33 -0.28 -20.53
CA GLY A 175 16.40 -1.06 -21.15
C GLY A 175 16.32 -2.54 -20.72
N ASN A 176 17.46 -3.11 -20.37
CA ASN A 176 17.54 -4.51 -19.92
C ASN A 176 16.94 -4.76 -18.52
N ASN A 177 16.54 -3.71 -17.82
CA ASN A 177 16.00 -3.84 -16.46
C ASN A 177 14.62 -4.52 -16.40
N LEU A 178 13.91 -4.67 -17.51
CA LEU A 178 12.60 -5.36 -17.55
C LEU A 178 12.66 -6.81 -17.05
N LYS A 179 13.83 -7.44 -17.08
CA LYS A 179 14.06 -8.82 -16.62
C LYS A 179 14.56 -8.91 -15.18
N LEU A 180 14.68 -7.77 -14.48
CA LEU A 180 15.10 -7.78 -13.08
C LEU A 180 14.10 -8.57 -12.26
N GLN A 181 14.64 -9.43 -11.43
CA GLN A 181 13.90 -10.18 -10.42
C GLN A 181 14.15 -9.55 -9.05
N TYR A 182 13.19 -9.70 -8.18
CA TYR A 182 13.28 -9.25 -6.80
C TYR A 182 13.89 -10.36 -5.95
N ASP A 183 14.95 -10.03 -5.21
CA ASP A 183 15.66 -10.95 -4.33
C ASP A 183 15.70 -10.39 -2.90
N PRO A 184 14.70 -10.73 -2.05
CA PRO A 184 14.59 -10.19 -0.70
C PRO A 184 15.67 -10.66 0.26
N GLU A 185 16.30 -11.81 0.01
CA GLU A 185 17.35 -12.38 0.86
C GLU A 185 18.77 -12.03 0.37
N GLY A 186 18.90 -11.42 -0.81
CA GLY A 186 20.16 -11.05 -1.42
C GLY A 186 20.27 -9.56 -1.75
N GLU A 187 20.30 -9.23 -3.06
CA GLU A 187 20.55 -7.86 -3.51
C GLU A 187 19.50 -6.83 -3.01
N ASP A 188 18.28 -7.26 -2.72
CA ASP A 188 17.16 -6.38 -2.38
C ASP A 188 16.78 -6.42 -0.90
N GLU A 189 17.60 -7.02 -0.03
CA GLU A 189 17.36 -7.07 1.42
C GLU A 189 17.06 -5.67 2.00
N MET A 190 17.87 -4.67 1.65
CA MET A 190 17.67 -3.30 2.10
C MET A 190 16.35 -2.71 1.55
N LEU A 191 15.99 -3.05 0.33
CA LEU A 191 14.73 -2.61 -0.28
C LEU A 191 13.54 -3.25 0.46
N GLU A 192 13.62 -4.54 0.80
CA GLU A 192 12.59 -5.24 1.58
C GLU A 192 12.40 -4.60 2.95
N HIS A 193 13.47 -4.30 3.67
CA HIS A 193 13.39 -3.60 4.97
C HIS A 193 12.70 -2.25 4.85
N ILE A 194 12.97 -1.49 3.79
CA ILE A 194 12.31 -0.21 3.54
C ILE A 194 10.82 -0.41 3.26
N VAL A 195 10.45 -1.42 2.47
CA VAL A 195 9.05 -1.71 2.15
C VAL A 195 8.29 -2.14 3.41
N LEU A 196 8.87 -3.00 4.24
CA LEU A 196 8.28 -3.41 5.52
C LEU A 196 8.06 -2.21 6.44
N ASN A 197 9.04 -1.32 6.57
CA ASN A 197 8.92 -0.08 7.34
C ASN A 197 7.84 0.85 6.76
N TYR A 198 7.72 0.94 5.44
CA TYR A 198 6.68 1.72 4.77
C TYR A 198 5.29 1.14 5.06
N LYS A 199 5.10 -0.18 4.94
CA LYS A 199 3.82 -0.86 5.25
C LYS A 199 3.43 -0.67 6.72
N ALA A 200 4.41 -0.65 7.61
CA ALA A 200 4.20 -0.40 9.04
C ALA A 200 3.93 1.09 9.38
N GLY A 201 4.04 2.00 8.43
CA GLY A 201 3.87 3.45 8.64
C GLY A 201 4.99 4.09 9.47
N LEU A 202 6.20 3.52 9.40
CA LEU A 202 7.38 3.99 10.13
C LEU A 202 8.29 4.92 9.30
N LEU A 203 7.95 5.15 8.04
CA LEU A 203 8.71 6.02 7.12
C LEU A 203 7.95 7.30 6.81
#